data_131ec6f83fdd564b815810a55bcb18df
#
_entry.id   131ec6f83fdd564b815810a55bcb18df
#
_cell.length_a   1.000
_cell.length_b   1.000
_cell.length_c   1.000
_cell.angle_alpha   90.00
_cell.angle_beta   90.00
_cell.angle_gamma   90.00
#
_symmetry.space_group_name_H-M   'P 1'
#
loop_
_entity.id
_entity.type
_entity.pdbx_description
1 polymer ?
#
loop_
_entity_poly.entity_id
_entity_poly.type
_entity_poly.pdbx_seq_one_letter_code
_entity_poly.pdbx_strand_id
1 'polypeptide(L)'
;MSFFEESKLRELLARHNAKSFEEYIQNYDESMIPVMKAQGYQCIHAIERTVAFTFGEYTFRRRRWKKGKNWVVPVDEMLGLQKNVRFSWEFMYQVANLSTIMPYDKVVRVIEITKGICITKPTVVKAVKLCEKLLKERATYRFYEESQQPEKKKADIIYIEGDGVMVKARKQDEDNQRFDLAHFIVHTGSRKVSQQRSELINKKEFISMNNRLARSQVIDYLYNTFEITEKTILITNSDGGHGYTPYVFKEIAKALHIKRVELQ
;
A
#
# COMPACT_ATOMS: atom_id res chain seq x y z
N MET A 1 48.13 12.82 -2.72
CA MET A 1 46.72 12.99 -3.02
C MET A 1 45.89 12.48 -1.85
N SER A 2 45.13 13.32 -1.19
CA SER A 2 44.17 12.90 -0.14
C SER A 2 42.99 12.26 -0.84
N PHE A 3 42.82 10.95 -0.69
CA PHE A 3 41.60 10.31 -1.19
C PHE A 3 40.40 10.85 -0.42
N PHE A 4 39.36 11.22 -1.14
CA PHE A 4 38.08 11.61 -0.56
C PHE A 4 37.45 10.39 0.11
N GLU A 5 37.32 10.42 1.43
CA GLU A 5 36.72 9.34 2.20
C GLU A 5 35.23 9.61 2.38
N GLU A 6 34.42 9.07 1.46
CA GLU A 6 32.96 9.20 1.48
C GLU A 6 32.35 8.70 2.80
N SER A 7 32.94 7.69 3.44
CA SER A 7 32.49 7.17 4.74
C SER A 7 32.54 8.21 5.84
N LYS A 8 33.59 9.02 5.90
CA LYS A 8 33.74 10.11 6.90
C LYS A 8 32.70 11.20 6.69
N LEU A 9 32.44 11.56 5.44
CA LEU A 9 31.39 12.55 5.14
C LEU A 9 30.01 12.01 5.48
N ARG A 10 29.74 10.75 5.19
CA ARG A 10 28.47 10.11 5.58
C ARG A 10 28.24 10.14 7.09
N GLU A 11 29.27 9.83 7.88
CA GLU A 11 29.16 9.90 9.35
C GLU A 11 28.92 11.32 9.84
N LEU A 12 29.58 12.30 9.26
CA LEU A 12 29.41 13.72 9.62
C LEU A 12 27.99 14.19 9.31
N LEU A 13 27.47 13.85 8.13
CA LEU A 13 26.08 14.16 7.74
C LEU A 13 25.07 13.45 8.64
N ALA A 14 25.32 12.16 8.98
CA ALA A 14 24.46 11.42 9.90
C ALA A 14 24.40 12.07 11.29
N ARG A 15 25.55 12.51 11.84
CA ARG A 15 25.59 13.23 13.12
C ARG A 15 24.86 14.57 13.05
N HIS A 16 25.04 15.33 11.97
CA HIS A 16 24.36 16.60 11.78
C HIS A 16 22.84 16.40 11.71
N ASN A 17 22.38 15.42 10.91
CA ASN A 17 20.97 15.09 10.80
C ASN A 17 20.37 14.63 12.14
N ALA A 18 21.11 13.83 12.91
CA ALA A 18 20.66 13.38 14.22
C ALA A 18 20.46 14.55 15.19
N LYS A 19 21.43 15.47 15.22
CA LYS A 19 21.34 16.68 16.05
C LYS A 19 20.17 17.59 15.64
N SER A 20 20.00 17.85 14.36
CA SER A 20 18.91 18.67 13.83
C SER A 20 17.53 18.03 14.13
N PHE A 21 17.43 16.70 14.04
CA PHE A 21 16.20 15.97 14.38
C PHE A 21 15.92 16.06 15.89
N GLU A 22 16.93 15.90 16.73
CA GLU A 22 16.79 16.00 18.19
C GLU A 22 16.34 17.41 18.60
N GLU A 23 16.97 18.46 18.04
CA GLU A 23 16.58 19.86 18.27
C GLU A 23 15.13 20.13 17.83
N TYR A 24 14.71 19.60 16.68
CA TYR A 24 13.33 19.70 16.20
C TYR A 24 12.34 19.07 17.19
N ILE A 25 12.62 17.85 17.67
CA ILE A 25 11.79 17.16 18.63
C ILE A 25 11.73 17.91 19.97
N GLN A 26 12.88 18.37 20.45
CA GLN A 26 12.97 19.10 21.71
C GLN A 26 12.18 20.42 21.67
N ASN A 27 12.33 21.20 20.62
CA ASN A 27 11.58 22.44 20.43
C ASN A 27 10.06 22.20 20.41
N TYR A 28 9.61 21.16 19.72
CA TYR A 28 8.19 20.79 19.73
C TYR A 28 7.73 20.32 21.13
N ASP A 29 8.47 19.43 21.78
CA ASP A 29 8.14 18.93 23.11
C ASP A 29 8.06 20.05 24.16
N GLU A 30 8.94 21.06 24.07
CA GLU A 30 8.93 22.27 24.91
C GLU A 30 7.73 23.17 24.60
N SER A 31 7.40 23.37 23.34
CA SER A 31 6.25 24.18 22.92
C SER A 31 4.91 23.61 23.41
N MET A 32 4.86 22.30 23.61
CA MET A 32 3.66 21.62 24.12
C MET A 32 3.48 21.73 25.65
N ILE A 33 4.47 22.20 26.40
CA ILE A 33 4.36 22.33 27.89
C ILE A 33 3.21 23.24 28.31
N PRO A 34 3.09 24.49 27.81
CA PRO A 34 1.97 25.35 28.21
C PRO A 34 0.62 24.81 27.75
N VAL A 35 0.55 24.19 26.56
CA VAL A 35 -0.67 23.59 26.01
C VAL A 35 -1.18 22.48 26.90
N MET A 36 -0.31 21.55 27.26
CA MET A 36 -0.67 20.40 28.10
C MET A 36 -1.09 20.81 29.50
N LYS A 37 -0.39 21.81 30.09
CA LYS A 37 -0.76 22.37 31.41
C LYS A 37 -2.13 23.06 31.35
N ALA A 38 -2.39 23.86 30.31
CA ALA A 38 -3.70 24.51 30.12
C ALA A 38 -4.86 23.51 29.99
N GLN A 39 -4.60 22.35 29.38
CA GLN A 39 -5.57 21.26 29.29
C GLN A 39 -5.70 20.44 30.57
N GLY A 40 -4.95 20.76 31.62
CA GLY A 40 -5.00 20.10 32.94
C GLY A 40 -4.23 18.76 32.99
N TYR A 41 -3.25 18.54 32.10
CA TYR A 41 -2.35 17.41 32.19
C TYR A 41 -1.15 17.72 33.07
N GLN A 42 -0.64 16.69 33.74
CA GLN A 42 0.58 16.74 34.54
C GLN A 42 1.70 15.97 33.83
N CYS A 43 2.90 16.57 33.75
CA CYS A 43 4.07 15.88 33.24
C CYS A 43 4.55 14.87 34.29
N ILE A 44 4.58 13.61 33.94
CA ILE A 44 5.01 12.54 34.85
C ILE A 44 6.52 12.34 34.77
N HIS A 45 7.04 12.15 33.56
CA HIS A 45 8.46 12.01 33.31
C HIS A 45 8.77 12.16 31.81
N ALA A 46 10.04 12.40 31.51
CA ALA A 46 10.56 12.32 30.14
C ALA A 46 11.37 11.04 29.97
N ILE A 47 11.11 10.32 28.86
CA ILE A 47 11.79 9.05 28.56
C ILE A 47 12.30 9.07 27.11
N GLU A 48 13.35 8.33 26.88
CA GLU A 48 13.89 8.09 25.55
C GLU A 48 13.05 7.09 24.78
N ARG A 49 13.08 7.23 23.46
CA ARG A 49 12.48 6.32 22.49
C ARG A 49 13.37 6.23 21.27
N THR A 50 13.65 5.01 20.82
CA THR A 50 14.34 4.76 19.57
C THR A 50 13.35 4.34 18.51
N VAL A 51 13.37 5.01 17.36
CA VAL A 51 12.51 4.72 16.22
C VAL A 51 13.30 4.78 14.92
N ALA A 52 13.08 3.82 14.06
CA ALA A 52 13.60 3.80 12.71
C ALA A 52 12.61 4.49 11.75
N PHE A 53 13.08 5.53 11.11
CA PHE A 53 12.42 6.29 10.05
C PHE A 53 13.02 5.97 8.69
N THR A 54 12.46 6.51 7.63
CA THR A 54 12.98 6.33 6.27
C THR A 54 14.36 6.93 6.06
N PHE A 55 14.75 7.88 6.90
CA PHE A 55 16.01 8.62 6.85
C PHE A 55 17.03 8.21 7.92
N GLY A 56 16.73 7.23 8.78
CA GLY A 56 17.63 6.72 9.79
C GLY A 56 16.95 6.21 11.06
N GLU A 57 17.72 5.63 11.97
CA GLU A 57 17.24 5.25 13.30
C GLU A 57 17.72 6.30 14.32
N TYR A 58 16.77 6.88 15.06
CA TYR A 58 17.03 7.97 16.00
C TYR A 58 16.47 7.66 17.38
N THR A 59 17.26 8.02 18.40
CA THR A 59 16.83 8.02 19.79
C THR A 59 16.56 9.45 20.23
N PHE A 60 15.39 9.73 20.74
CA PHE A 60 14.98 11.05 21.17
C PHE A 60 14.21 10.99 22.48
N ARG A 61 14.35 12.08 23.27
CA ARG A 61 13.68 12.25 24.56
C ARG A 61 12.36 12.97 24.37
N ARG A 62 11.29 12.53 25.06
CA ARG A 62 9.96 13.14 25.01
C ARG A 62 9.21 12.99 26.33
N ARG A 63 8.35 13.95 26.65
CA ARG A 63 7.57 14.00 27.88
C ARG A 63 6.30 13.15 27.76
N ARG A 64 5.97 12.49 28.87
CA ARG A 64 4.70 11.76 29.02
C ARG A 64 3.80 12.51 29.98
N TRP A 65 2.57 12.74 29.56
CA TRP A 65 1.58 13.51 30.26
C TRP A 65 0.42 12.65 30.70
N LYS A 66 -0.20 12.95 31.86
CA LYS A 66 -1.31 12.21 32.43
C LYS A 66 -2.38 13.16 32.95
N LYS A 67 -3.66 12.82 32.69
CA LYS A 67 -4.83 13.45 33.29
C LYS A 67 -5.84 12.37 33.66
N GLY A 68 -6.02 12.11 34.94
CA GLY A 68 -6.82 10.99 35.43
C GLY A 68 -6.27 9.63 34.93
N LYS A 69 -7.05 8.93 34.10
CA LYS A 69 -6.62 7.66 33.47
C LYS A 69 -5.98 7.85 32.09
N ASN A 70 -6.06 9.04 31.51
CA ASN A 70 -5.60 9.31 30.16
C ASN A 70 -4.11 9.63 30.14
N TRP A 71 -3.40 9.01 29.20
CA TRP A 71 -1.98 9.24 28.92
C TRP A 71 -1.83 9.80 27.52
N VAL A 72 -1.01 10.84 27.39
CA VAL A 72 -0.70 11.52 26.12
C VAL A 72 0.80 11.72 26.01
N VAL A 73 1.32 11.53 24.81
CA VAL A 73 2.71 11.82 24.46
C VAL A 73 2.68 12.64 23.16
N PRO A 74 2.65 13.99 23.26
CA PRO A 74 2.44 14.86 22.10
C PRO A 74 3.42 14.62 20.95
N VAL A 75 4.69 14.36 21.27
CA VAL A 75 5.71 14.04 20.27
C VAL A 75 5.38 12.76 19.51
N ASP A 76 4.93 11.71 20.20
CA ASP A 76 4.54 10.46 19.54
C ASP A 76 3.32 10.68 18.63
N GLU A 77 2.37 11.51 19.04
CA GLU A 77 1.19 11.87 18.25
C GLU A 77 1.58 12.71 17.01
N MET A 78 2.43 13.72 17.16
CA MET A 78 2.95 14.52 16.05
C MET A 78 3.67 13.66 15.01
N LEU A 79 4.48 12.69 15.46
CA LEU A 79 5.21 11.77 14.60
C LEU A 79 4.35 10.60 14.07
N GLY A 80 3.07 10.53 14.42
CA GLY A 80 2.18 9.43 14.04
C GLY A 80 2.62 8.07 14.59
N LEU A 81 3.30 8.04 15.74
CA LEU A 81 3.88 6.83 16.31
C LEU A 81 2.92 6.16 17.30
N GLN A 82 2.61 4.90 17.04
CA GLN A 82 1.85 4.08 17.98
C GLN A 82 2.70 3.65 19.17
N LYS A 83 2.02 3.28 20.26
CA LYS A 83 2.66 2.77 21.49
C LYS A 83 3.49 1.52 21.17
N ASN A 84 4.72 1.47 21.68
CA ASN A 84 5.65 0.33 21.57
C ASN A 84 6.05 -0.06 20.13
N VAL A 85 5.88 0.82 19.15
CA VAL A 85 6.33 0.58 17.77
C VAL A 85 7.73 1.15 17.58
N ARG A 86 8.65 0.37 17.01
CA ARG A 86 10.05 0.74 16.72
C ARG A 86 10.20 1.37 15.34
N PHE A 87 9.24 1.20 14.45
CA PHE A 87 9.35 1.60 13.04
C PHE A 87 8.24 2.59 12.69
N SER A 88 8.57 3.67 11.97
CA SER A 88 7.57 4.59 11.46
C SER A 88 6.68 3.93 10.38
N TRP A 89 5.49 4.48 10.14
CA TRP A 89 4.58 3.99 9.11
C TRP A 89 5.21 4.02 7.71
N GLU A 90 5.89 5.10 7.37
CA GLU A 90 6.59 5.25 6.09
C GLU A 90 7.72 4.26 5.93
N PHE A 91 8.49 3.99 6.99
CA PHE A 91 9.52 2.97 6.96
C PHE A 91 8.92 1.59 6.69
N MET A 92 7.84 1.22 7.38
CA MET A 92 7.15 -0.05 7.15
C MET A 92 6.57 -0.13 5.74
N TYR A 93 6.04 0.97 5.21
CA TYR A 93 5.58 1.04 3.83
C TYR A 93 6.71 0.81 2.82
N GLN A 94 7.88 1.44 3.02
CA GLN A 94 9.06 1.19 2.16
C GLN A 94 9.52 -0.27 2.20
N VAL A 95 9.54 -0.88 3.39
CA VAL A 95 9.88 -2.30 3.56
C VAL A 95 8.89 -3.20 2.81
N ALA A 96 7.60 -2.92 2.91
CA ALA A 96 6.57 -3.66 2.19
C ALA A 96 6.69 -3.48 0.66
N ASN A 97 6.97 -2.26 0.20
CA ASN A 97 7.16 -1.97 -1.22
C ASN A 97 8.36 -2.72 -1.81
N LEU A 98 9.51 -2.74 -1.10
CA LEU A 98 10.67 -3.53 -1.51
C LEU A 98 10.34 -5.02 -1.62
N SER A 99 9.47 -5.54 -0.75
CA SER A 99 9.07 -6.96 -0.78
C SER A 99 8.23 -7.36 -2.00
N THR A 100 7.72 -6.41 -2.77
CA THR A 100 7.01 -6.68 -4.05
C THR A 100 7.97 -6.95 -5.20
N ILE A 101 9.23 -6.51 -5.08
CA ILE A 101 10.23 -6.61 -6.15
C ILE A 101 11.39 -7.56 -5.80
N MET A 102 11.53 -7.97 -4.54
CA MET A 102 12.59 -8.88 -4.13
C MET A 102 12.18 -9.77 -2.95
N PRO A 103 12.82 -10.96 -2.77
CA PRO A 103 12.58 -11.86 -1.63
C PRO A 103 12.91 -11.21 -0.29
N TYR A 104 12.25 -11.63 0.79
CA TYR A 104 12.33 -11.02 2.12
C TYR A 104 13.75 -10.99 2.72
N ASP A 105 14.57 -12.01 2.47
CA ASP A 105 15.97 -12.01 2.89
C ASP A 105 16.80 -10.93 2.18
N LYS A 106 16.50 -10.66 0.91
CA LYS A 106 17.13 -9.57 0.16
C LYS A 106 16.66 -8.20 0.67
N VAL A 107 15.36 -8.05 0.99
CA VAL A 107 14.85 -6.82 1.62
C VAL A 107 15.60 -6.50 2.90
N VAL A 108 15.76 -7.48 3.81
CA VAL A 108 16.52 -7.32 5.05
C VAL A 108 17.93 -6.80 4.77
N ARG A 109 18.65 -7.43 3.83
CA ARG A 109 20.02 -7.05 3.48
C ARG A 109 20.12 -5.67 2.83
N VAL A 110 19.18 -5.33 1.95
CA VAL A 110 19.15 -4.00 1.29
C VAL A 110 18.92 -2.89 2.32
N ILE A 111 18.00 -3.06 3.25
CA ILE A 111 17.75 -2.09 4.33
C ILE A 111 18.99 -1.91 5.21
N GLU A 112 19.65 -3.00 5.58
CA GLU A 112 20.89 -2.97 6.37
C GLU A 112 21.99 -2.19 5.64
N ILE A 113 22.27 -2.52 4.37
CA ILE A 113 23.34 -1.89 3.58
C ILE A 113 23.05 -0.42 3.31
N THR A 114 21.79 -0.08 2.95
CA THR A 114 21.46 1.27 2.49
C THR A 114 21.13 2.26 3.61
N LYS A 115 20.60 1.74 4.74
CA LYS A 115 20.13 2.59 5.85
C LYS A 115 20.84 2.32 7.17
N GLY A 116 21.65 1.27 7.27
CA GLY A 116 22.29 0.86 8.53
C GLY A 116 21.30 0.37 9.60
N ILE A 117 20.05 0.04 9.20
CA ILE A 117 18.99 -0.38 10.12
C ILE A 117 18.82 -1.89 10.05
N CYS A 118 18.99 -2.56 11.20
CA CYS A 118 18.80 -4.01 11.31
C CYS A 118 17.31 -4.34 11.47
N ILE A 119 16.75 -5.05 10.50
CA ILE A 119 15.41 -5.62 10.55
C ILE A 119 15.48 -7.14 10.37
N THR A 120 14.37 -7.82 10.59
CA THR A 120 14.27 -9.28 10.45
C THR A 120 13.19 -9.66 9.44
N LYS A 121 13.21 -10.90 8.93
CA LYS A 121 12.13 -11.41 8.06
C LYS A 121 10.74 -11.27 8.68
N PRO A 122 10.51 -11.57 9.98
CA PRO A 122 9.25 -11.27 10.65
C PRO A 122 8.84 -9.80 10.58
N THR A 123 9.80 -8.86 10.60
CA THR A 123 9.50 -7.42 10.42
C THR A 123 8.97 -7.15 9.03
N VAL A 124 9.55 -7.76 7.98
CA VAL A 124 9.06 -7.65 6.61
C VAL A 124 7.64 -8.20 6.49
N VAL A 125 7.37 -9.37 7.07
CA VAL A 125 6.00 -9.95 7.11
C VAL A 125 5.01 -9.02 7.81
N LYS A 126 5.40 -8.39 8.94
CA LYS A 126 4.56 -7.40 9.61
C LYS A 126 4.28 -6.19 8.74
N ALA A 127 5.28 -5.71 8.01
CA ALA A 127 5.14 -4.58 7.09
C ALA A 127 4.13 -4.90 5.97
N VAL A 128 4.24 -6.07 5.35
CA VAL A 128 3.32 -6.54 4.30
C VAL A 128 1.88 -6.64 4.83
N LYS A 129 1.68 -7.28 5.99
CA LYS A 129 0.35 -7.41 6.62
C LYS A 129 -0.27 -6.06 6.99
N LEU A 130 0.56 -5.11 7.41
CA LEU A 130 0.13 -3.75 7.72
C LEU A 130 -0.35 -3.03 6.47
N CYS A 131 0.43 -3.08 5.38
CA CYS A 131 0.03 -2.51 4.10
C CYS A 131 -1.23 -3.17 3.52
N GLU A 132 -1.35 -4.50 3.63
CA GLU A 132 -2.56 -5.23 3.25
C GLU A 132 -3.80 -4.69 3.98
N LYS A 133 -3.69 -4.51 5.31
CA LYS A 133 -4.78 -3.97 6.13
C LYS A 133 -5.17 -2.56 5.66
N LEU A 134 -4.19 -1.67 5.49
CA LEU A 134 -4.43 -0.29 5.07
C LEU A 134 -5.03 -0.19 3.66
N LEU A 135 -4.59 -1.05 2.74
CA LEU A 135 -5.15 -1.12 1.39
C LEU A 135 -6.60 -1.62 1.40
N LYS A 136 -6.92 -2.61 2.25
CA LYS A 136 -8.30 -3.07 2.44
C LYS A 136 -9.18 -1.98 3.04
N GLU A 137 -8.72 -1.28 4.07
CA GLU A 137 -9.42 -0.15 4.67
C GLU A 137 -9.66 0.96 3.64
N ARG A 138 -8.62 1.34 2.88
CA ARG A 138 -8.74 2.33 1.79
C ARG A 138 -9.78 1.91 0.74
N ALA A 139 -9.80 0.64 0.36
CA ALA A 139 -10.79 0.14 -0.59
C ALA A 139 -12.22 0.27 -0.04
N THR A 140 -12.41 0.06 1.27
CA THR A 140 -13.72 0.23 1.94
C THR A 140 -14.11 1.70 2.03
N TYR A 141 -13.19 2.59 2.40
CA TYR A 141 -13.45 4.04 2.48
C TYR A 141 -13.70 4.69 1.12
N ARG A 142 -13.22 4.11 0.03
CA ARG A 142 -13.45 4.61 -1.33
C ARG A 142 -14.94 4.75 -1.68
N PHE A 143 -15.80 3.96 -1.06
CA PHE A 143 -17.27 4.09 -1.17
C PHE A 143 -17.82 5.34 -0.49
N TYR A 144 -17.15 5.89 0.52
CA TYR A 144 -17.61 7.07 1.27
C TYR A 144 -17.07 8.40 0.71
N GLU A 145 -16.01 8.38 -0.09
CA GLU A 145 -15.45 9.57 -0.74
C GLU A 145 -16.14 9.92 -2.07
N GLU A 146 -17.19 9.22 -2.45
CA GLU A 146 -17.90 9.37 -3.74
C GLU A 146 -18.66 10.70 -3.92
N SER A 147 -18.63 11.62 -2.96
CA SER A 147 -19.17 12.98 -3.13
C SER A 147 -18.35 13.87 -4.09
N GLN A 148 -17.16 13.45 -4.49
CA GLN A 148 -16.31 14.08 -5.52
C GLN A 148 -15.96 13.06 -6.61
N GLN A 149 -16.97 12.51 -7.29
CA GLN A 149 -16.71 11.60 -8.40
C GLN A 149 -16.00 12.37 -9.52
N PRO A 150 -14.80 11.92 -9.96
CA PRO A 150 -14.23 12.41 -11.19
C PRO A 150 -15.21 12.10 -12.35
N GLU A 151 -15.30 12.98 -13.33
CA GLU A 151 -16.13 12.75 -14.53
C GLU A 151 -15.87 11.35 -15.07
N LYS A 152 -16.95 10.60 -15.27
CA LYS A 152 -16.85 9.23 -15.80
C LYS A 152 -16.28 9.27 -17.22
N LYS A 153 -15.38 8.33 -17.48
CA LYS A 153 -14.74 8.21 -18.80
C LYS A 153 -15.75 7.69 -19.82
N LYS A 154 -15.82 8.31 -20.98
CA LYS A 154 -16.59 7.78 -22.12
C LYS A 154 -15.79 6.69 -22.82
N ALA A 155 -16.38 5.52 -23.00
CA ALA A 155 -15.81 4.43 -23.75
C ALA A 155 -16.94 3.67 -24.47
N ASP A 156 -16.88 3.65 -25.80
CA ASP A 156 -17.84 2.88 -26.61
C ASP A 156 -17.55 1.39 -26.54
N ILE A 157 -16.29 1.01 -26.37
CA ILE A 157 -15.86 -0.38 -26.27
C ILE A 157 -15.04 -0.56 -24.98
N ILE A 158 -15.41 -1.57 -24.21
CA ILE A 158 -14.70 -2.00 -23.01
C ILE A 158 -14.30 -3.47 -23.19
N TYR A 159 -13.05 -3.78 -22.92
CA TYR A 159 -12.50 -5.14 -22.98
C TYR A 159 -12.36 -5.67 -21.56
N ILE A 160 -12.74 -6.94 -21.36
CA ILE A 160 -12.46 -7.70 -20.15
C ILE A 160 -11.78 -9.00 -20.55
N GLU A 161 -10.57 -9.19 -20.09
CA GLU A 161 -9.84 -10.44 -20.20
C GLU A 161 -9.85 -11.14 -18.85
N GLY A 162 -10.16 -12.42 -18.82
CA GLY A 162 -10.22 -13.23 -17.60
C GLY A 162 -9.40 -14.49 -17.71
N ASP A 163 -8.52 -14.73 -16.73
CA ASP A 163 -7.69 -15.94 -16.68
C ASP A 163 -7.49 -16.39 -15.23
N GLY A 164 -7.21 -17.67 -15.05
CA GLY A 164 -6.89 -18.31 -13.78
C GLY A 164 -5.42 -18.74 -13.72
N VAL A 165 -4.69 -18.26 -12.75
CA VAL A 165 -3.28 -18.64 -12.54
C VAL A 165 -3.16 -19.58 -11.35
N MET A 166 -2.76 -20.82 -11.60
CA MET A 166 -2.51 -21.81 -10.53
C MET A 166 -1.18 -21.52 -9.82
N VAL A 167 -1.25 -21.03 -8.60
CA VAL A 167 -0.08 -20.71 -7.77
C VAL A 167 0.15 -21.78 -6.72
N LYS A 168 1.38 -22.27 -6.59
CA LYS A 168 1.78 -23.15 -5.50
C LYS A 168 2.10 -22.31 -4.26
N ALA A 169 1.39 -22.53 -3.15
CA ALA A 169 1.77 -21.98 -1.86
C ALA A 169 2.43 -23.05 -1.00
N ARG A 170 3.58 -22.71 -0.40
CA ARG A 170 4.19 -23.54 0.63
C ARG A 170 3.56 -23.17 1.98
N LYS A 171 2.67 -24.00 2.50
CA LYS A 171 2.38 -24.07 3.93
C LYS A 171 3.36 -25.04 4.58
N GLN A 172 3.80 -24.74 5.80
CA GLN A 172 4.79 -25.54 6.53
C GLN A 172 4.32 -26.98 6.85
N ASP A 173 3.01 -27.25 6.85
CA ASP A 173 2.41 -28.50 7.33
C ASP A 173 1.44 -29.20 6.36
N GLU A 174 1.29 -28.74 5.12
CA GLU A 174 0.42 -29.38 4.14
C GLU A 174 1.07 -29.44 2.76
N ASP A 175 1.12 -30.63 2.18
CA ASP A 175 1.63 -30.91 0.84
C ASP A 175 0.95 -30.05 -0.24
N ASN A 176 1.77 -29.24 -0.94
CA ASN A 176 1.54 -28.70 -2.28
C ASN A 176 0.12 -28.18 -2.59
N GLN A 177 -0.53 -27.42 -1.71
CA GLN A 177 -1.79 -26.78 -2.06
C GLN A 177 -1.60 -25.79 -3.23
N ARG A 178 -2.29 -26.05 -4.33
CA ARG A 178 -2.42 -25.11 -5.44
C ARG A 178 -3.62 -24.21 -5.19
N PHE A 179 -3.43 -22.92 -5.34
CA PHE A 179 -4.51 -21.92 -5.28
C PHE A 179 -4.77 -21.40 -6.68
N ASP A 180 -6.03 -21.33 -7.06
CA ASP A 180 -6.44 -20.61 -8.26
C ASP A 180 -6.47 -19.11 -7.92
N LEU A 181 -5.64 -18.35 -8.61
CA LEU A 181 -5.56 -16.90 -8.50
C LEU A 181 -6.35 -16.30 -9.65
N ALA A 182 -7.55 -15.82 -9.36
CA ALA A 182 -8.37 -15.13 -10.34
C ALA A 182 -7.71 -13.83 -10.79
N HIS A 183 -7.57 -13.65 -12.08
CA HIS A 183 -7.00 -12.45 -12.70
C HIS A 183 -7.95 -11.94 -13.79
N PHE A 184 -8.39 -10.69 -13.63
CA PHE A 184 -9.16 -9.98 -14.65
C PHE A 184 -8.42 -8.71 -15.06
N ILE A 185 -8.39 -8.43 -16.35
CA ILE A 185 -7.83 -7.22 -16.92
C ILE A 185 -8.97 -6.47 -17.62
N VAL A 186 -9.13 -5.19 -17.29
CA VAL A 186 -10.06 -4.28 -17.96
C VAL A 186 -9.25 -3.23 -18.71
N HIS A 187 -9.64 -2.95 -19.95
CA HIS A 187 -9.03 -1.88 -20.74
C HIS A 187 -10.00 -1.35 -21.82
N THR A 188 -9.66 -0.23 -22.47
CA THR A 188 -10.49 0.39 -23.52
C THR A 188 -9.87 0.30 -24.92
N GLY A 189 -8.86 -0.52 -25.09
CA GLY A 189 -8.15 -0.72 -26.35
C GLY A 189 -6.64 -0.77 -26.14
N SER A 190 -5.90 -0.75 -27.23
CA SER A 190 -4.44 -0.73 -27.22
C SER A 190 -3.89 0.34 -28.17
N ARG A 191 -2.72 0.88 -27.83
CA ARG A 191 -1.97 1.79 -28.70
C ARG A 191 -0.57 1.23 -28.97
N LYS A 192 -0.06 1.41 -30.19
CA LYS A 192 1.34 1.08 -30.49
C LYS A 192 2.26 2.13 -29.86
N VAL A 193 3.24 1.67 -29.07
CA VAL A 193 4.29 2.50 -28.48
C VAL A 193 5.58 2.38 -29.31
N SER A 194 5.83 1.21 -29.91
CA SER A 194 6.93 0.97 -30.84
C SER A 194 6.52 -0.10 -31.87
N GLN A 195 7.40 -0.41 -32.84
CA GLN A 195 7.10 -1.44 -33.87
C GLN A 195 6.76 -2.82 -33.25
N GLN A 196 7.32 -3.13 -32.06
CA GLN A 196 7.15 -4.44 -31.41
C GLN A 196 6.38 -4.37 -30.09
N ARG A 197 5.93 -3.18 -29.64
CA ARG A 197 5.28 -3.03 -28.33
C ARG A 197 3.98 -2.23 -28.44
N SER A 198 2.92 -2.84 -27.92
CA SER A 198 1.63 -2.19 -27.69
C SER A 198 1.38 -2.04 -26.20
N GLU A 199 0.66 -1.00 -25.81
CA GLU A 199 0.26 -0.71 -24.43
C GLU A 199 -1.27 -0.62 -24.36
N LEU A 200 -1.86 -1.20 -23.31
CA LEU A 200 -3.30 -1.16 -23.10
C LEU A 200 -3.71 0.21 -22.55
N ILE A 201 -4.78 0.76 -23.11
CA ILE A 201 -5.32 2.06 -22.72
C ILE A 201 -6.27 1.88 -21.54
N ASN A 202 -6.15 2.71 -20.50
CA ASN A 202 -6.94 2.63 -19.26
C ASN A 202 -6.89 1.23 -18.58
N LYS A 203 -5.74 0.54 -18.69
CA LYS A 203 -5.55 -0.78 -18.10
C LYS A 203 -5.78 -0.76 -16.59
N LYS A 204 -6.59 -1.72 -16.11
CA LYS A 204 -6.78 -2.02 -14.68
C LYS A 204 -6.80 -3.52 -14.49
N GLU A 205 -6.05 -3.99 -13.50
CA GLU A 205 -5.97 -5.41 -13.13
C GLU A 205 -6.67 -5.66 -11.81
N PHE A 206 -7.34 -6.81 -11.72
CA PHE A 206 -8.03 -7.30 -10.52
C PHE A 206 -7.54 -8.72 -10.25
N ILE A 207 -6.89 -8.91 -9.10
CA ILE A 207 -6.30 -10.19 -8.72
C ILE A 207 -6.84 -10.57 -7.35
N SER A 208 -7.38 -11.81 -7.23
CA SER A 208 -7.91 -12.30 -5.97
C SER A 208 -7.84 -13.83 -5.91
N MET A 209 -7.66 -14.36 -4.70
CA MET A 209 -7.85 -15.80 -4.43
C MET A 209 -9.32 -16.20 -4.44
N ASN A 210 -10.24 -15.26 -4.53
CA ASN A 210 -11.69 -15.47 -4.62
C ASN A 210 -12.20 -14.85 -5.92
N ASN A 211 -12.55 -15.71 -6.89
CA ASN A 211 -13.04 -15.29 -8.20
C ASN A 211 -14.30 -14.41 -8.11
N ARG A 212 -15.22 -14.71 -7.18
CA ARG A 212 -16.42 -13.91 -6.97
C ARG A 212 -16.09 -12.48 -6.52
N LEU A 213 -15.09 -12.33 -5.63
CA LEU A 213 -14.62 -11.02 -5.18
C LEU A 213 -13.96 -10.24 -6.32
N ALA A 214 -13.11 -10.91 -7.13
CA ALA A 214 -12.51 -10.27 -8.30
C ALA A 214 -13.56 -9.74 -9.28
N ARG A 215 -14.60 -10.53 -9.57
CA ARG A 215 -15.73 -10.11 -10.43
C ARG A 215 -16.51 -8.93 -9.85
N SER A 216 -16.78 -8.93 -8.55
CA SER A 216 -17.42 -7.78 -7.89
C SER A 216 -16.59 -6.51 -8.05
N GLN A 217 -15.27 -6.60 -7.86
CA GLN A 217 -14.37 -5.46 -8.05
C GLN A 217 -14.34 -4.95 -9.50
N VAL A 218 -14.44 -5.86 -10.49
CA VAL A 218 -14.57 -5.48 -11.91
C VAL A 218 -15.84 -4.69 -12.15
N ILE A 219 -16.99 -5.19 -11.64
CA ILE A 219 -18.30 -4.52 -11.78
C ILE A 219 -18.25 -3.13 -11.15
N ASP A 220 -17.78 -3.04 -9.91
CA ASP A 220 -17.66 -1.78 -9.17
C ASP A 220 -16.77 -0.76 -9.91
N TYR A 221 -15.63 -1.23 -10.43
CA TYR A 221 -14.72 -0.39 -11.21
C TYR A 221 -15.38 0.14 -12.49
N LEU A 222 -16.04 -0.72 -13.25
CA LEU A 222 -16.70 -0.34 -14.49
C LEU A 222 -17.81 0.66 -14.21
N TYR A 223 -18.66 0.39 -13.22
CA TYR A 223 -19.77 1.28 -12.83
C TYR A 223 -19.26 2.65 -12.40
N ASN A 224 -18.18 2.72 -11.61
CA ASN A 224 -17.68 3.98 -11.07
C ASN A 224 -16.78 4.76 -12.04
N THR A 225 -16.15 4.08 -13.00
CA THR A 225 -15.14 4.71 -13.86
C THR A 225 -15.67 5.12 -15.22
N PHE A 226 -16.64 4.38 -15.77
CA PHE A 226 -17.11 4.59 -17.14
C PHE A 226 -18.56 5.05 -17.20
N GLU A 227 -18.85 5.95 -18.15
CA GLU A 227 -20.20 6.27 -18.55
C GLU A 227 -20.72 5.16 -19.46
N ILE A 228 -21.48 4.23 -18.87
CA ILE A 228 -22.07 3.11 -19.59
C ILE A 228 -23.38 3.57 -20.25
N THR A 229 -23.46 3.45 -21.58
CA THR A 229 -24.62 3.82 -22.38
C THR A 229 -25.15 2.62 -23.14
N GLU A 230 -26.31 2.78 -23.81
CA GLU A 230 -26.87 1.73 -24.68
C GLU A 230 -25.98 1.36 -25.88
N LYS A 231 -25.01 2.22 -26.23
CA LYS A 231 -24.04 1.99 -27.30
C LYS A 231 -22.78 1.25 -26.84
N THR A 232 -22.59 1.15 -25.53
CA THR A 232 -21.41 0.50 -24.95
C THR A 232 -21.38 -0.98 -25.29
N ILE A 233 -20.26 -1.44 -25.85
CA ILE A 233 -20.01 -2.83 -26.22
C ILE A 233 -19.00 -3.42 -25.25
N LEU A 234 -19.30 -4.58 -24.70
CA LEU A 234 -18.38 -5.35 -23.89
C LEU A 234 -17.76 -6.46 -24.71
N ILE A 235 -16.46 -6.43 -24.94
CA ILE A 235 -15.70 -7.49 -25.58
C ILE A 235 -14.99 -8.28 -24.50
N THR A 236 -15.15 -9.60 -24.51
CA THR A 236 -14.58 -10.46 -23.46
C THR A 236 -13.73 -11.55 -24.07
N ASN A 237 -12.61 -11.85 -23.41
CA ASN A 237 -11.69 -12.90 -23.81
C ASN A 237 -11.31 -13.74 -22.59
N SER A 238 -11.34 -15.08 -22.75
CA SER A 238 -10.89 -16.03 -21.73
C SER A 238 -10.59 -17.39 -22.34
N ASP A 239 -9.84 -18.19 -21.62
CA ASP A 239 -9.59 -19.61 -21.97
C ASP A 239 -10.79 -20.54 -21.74
N GLY A 240 -11.91 -20.01 -21.23
CA GLY A 240 -13.13 -20.79 -20.89
C GLY A 240 -13.01 -21.62 -19.63
N GLY A 241 -11.97 -21.43 -18.83
CA GLY A 241 -11.75 -22.13 -17.57
C GLY A 241 -12.89 -21.94 -16.57
N HIS A 242 -12.90 -22.76 -15.52
CA HIS A 242 -13.93 -22.70 -14.48
C HIS A 242 -13.88 -21.35 -13.76
N GLY A 243 -14.93 -20.55 -13.86
CA GLY A 243 -14.99 -19.17 -13.35
C GLY A 243 -14.76 -18.07 -14.40
N TYR A 244 -14.47 -18.44 -15.66
CA TYR A 244 -14.24 -17.53 -16.80
C TYR A 244 -15.09 -17.93 -18.02
N THR A 245 -16.18 -18.61 -17.78
CA THR A 245 -17.11 -19.04 -18.84
C THR A 245 -17.85 -17.84 -19.44
N PRO A 246 -18.35 -17.95 -20.67
CA PRO A 246 -19.20 -16.94 -21.29
C PRO A 246 -20.38 -16.46 -20.41
N TYR A 247 -20.89 -17.34 -19.58
CA TYR A 247 -21.96 -17.02 -18.63
C TYR A 247 -21.55 -15.97 -17.61
N VAL A 248 -20.32 -16.05 -17.08
CA VAL A 248 -19.77 -15.09 -16.11
C VAL A 248 -19.72 -13.68 -16.69
N PHE A 249 -19.26 -13.54 -17.93
CA PHE A 249 -19.19 -12.25 -18.61
C PHE A 249 -20.58 -11.69 -18.93
N LYS A 250 -21.53 -12.56 -19.26
CA LYS A 250 -22.94 -12.14 -19.42
C LYS A 250 -23.55 -11.65 -18.11
N GLU A 251 -23.18 -12.26 -16.96
CA GLU A 251 -23.60 -11.77 -15.65
C GLU A 251 -23.03 -10.37 -15.34
N ILE A 252 -21.74 -10.14 -15.64
CA ILE A 252 -21.10 -8.83 -15.49
C ILE A 252 -21.84 -7.78 -16.37
N ALA A 253 -22.07 -8.10 -17.63
CA ALA A 253 -22.79 -7.22 -18.55
C ALA A 253 -24.20 -6.90 -18.07
N LYS A 254 -24.92 -7.92 -17.58
CA LYS A 254 -26.28 -7.76 -17.03
C LYS A 254 -26.31 -6.84 -15.81
N ALA A 255 -25.35 -7.00 -14.90
CA ALA A 255 -25.21 -6.15 -13.72
C ALA A 255 -24.96 -4.68 -14.08
N LEU A 256 -24.37 -4.41 -15.24
CA LEU A 256 -24.04 -3.09 -15.75
C LEU A 256 -25.04 -2.59 -16.81
N HIS A 257 -26.12 -3.33 -17.08
CA HIS A 257 -27.10 -3.04 -18.13
C HIS A 257 -26.54 -2.93 -19.55
N ILE A 258 -25.38 -3.57 -19.83
CA ILE A 258 -24.77 -3.60 -21.16
C ILE A 258 -25.49 -4.67 -22.00
N LYS A 259 -26.08 -4.24 -23.13
CA LYS A 259 -26.86 -5.12 -23.99
C LYS A 259 -26.03 -5.90 -25.02
N ARG A 260 -24.88 -5.34 -25.41
CA ARG A 260 -24.00 -5.90 -26.45
C ARG A 260 -22.76 -6.51 -25.83
N VAL A 261 -22.65 -7.85 -25.92
CA VAL A 261 -21.52 -8.61 -25.42
C VAL A 261 -20.97 -9.46 -26.56
N GLU A 262 -19.69 -9.28 -26.88
CA GLU A 262 -18.97 -10.09 -27.83
C GLU A 262 -17.98 -10.98 -27.10
N LEU A 263 -18.06 -12.27 -27.35
CA LEU A 263 -17.22 -13.30 -26.74
C LEU A 263 -16.15 -13.71 -27.77
N GLN A 264 -14.89 -13.61 -27.43
CA GLN A 264 -13.74 -14.07 -28.22
C GLN A 264 -13.16 -15.34 -27.63
#